data_3b07e212b7db1725c4b5890667c84278
#
_entry.id   3b07e212b7db1725c4b5890667c84278
#
_cell.length_a   1.000
_cell.length_b   1.000
_cell.length_c   1.000
_cell.angle_alpha   90.00
_cell.angle_beta   90.00
_cell.angle_gamma   90.00
#
_symmetry.space_group_name_H-M   'P 1'
#
loop_
_entity.id
_entity.type
_entity.pdbx_description
1 polymer ?
#
loop_
_entity_poly.entity_id
_entity_poly.type
_entity_poly.pdbx_seq_one_letter_code
_entity_poly.pdbx_strand_id
1 'polypeptide(L)'
;ESFKNRVISDAYEPGSTFKIIPLALSLEKNTFSLSDSIYCEEGEFLLSSNKKLHDHEPYSLLSLEDIMAYSSNIGFAKLSDSFNNDDLYKFLKYFGFGTKSFISLNNESQGMIRNTLNWSKTSKNYISIGQELSITNLQLALAYSVIANGGFLVKPNIIKDVQNINTENTFN
;
A
#
# COMPACT_ATOMS: atom_id res chain seq x y z
N GLU A 1 24.45 0.68 25.13
CA GLU A 1 23.11 0.76 24.53
C GLU A 1 23.27 0.71 23.01
N SER A 2 22.74 -0.30 22.34
CA SER A 2 22.75 -0.32 20.86
C SER A 2 21.73 0.70 20.36
N PHE A 3 22.15 1.66 19.58
CA PHE A 3 21.25 2.61 18.92
C PHE A 3 20.32 1.84 17.98
N LYS A 4 19.03 1.78 18.31
CA LYS A 4 18.00 1.19 17.46
C LYS A 4 17.59 2.20 16.39
N ASN A 5 17.80 1.86 15.12
CA ASN A 5 17.30 2.67 14.02
C ASN A 5 15.84 2.32 13.75
N ARG A 6 14.93 3.13 14.28
CA ARG A 6 13.47 2.91 14.19
C ARG A 6 12.92 2.92 12.76
N VAL A 7 13.59 3.63 11.85
CA VAL A 7 13.17 3.72 10.43
C VAL A 7 13.16 2.36 9.76
N ILE A 8 14.07 1.46 10.16
CA ILE A 8 14.23 0.14 9.56
C ILE A 8 13.75 -1.00 10.47
N SER A 9 13.63 -0.76 11.78
CA SER A 9 13.35 -1.82 12.76
C SER A 9 11.91 -1.86 13.24
N ASP A 10 11.21 -0.72 13.27
CA ASP A 10 9.86 -0.63 13.80
C ASP A 10 8.87 -0.76 12.64
N ALA A 11 8.07 -1.84 12.69
CA ALA A 11 7.00 -2.07 11.74
C ALA A 11 5.66 -1.64 12.36
N TYR A 12 4.83 -0.98 11.57
CA TYR A 12 3.53 -0.45 11.98
C TYR A 12 2.51 -0.51 10.84
N GLU A 13 1.24 -0.39 11.15
CA GLU A 13 0.17 -0.26 10.15
C GLU A 13 0.23 1.14 9.52
N PRO A 14 0.51 1.28 8.21
CA PRO A 14 0.75 2.58 7.60
C PRO A 14 -0.50 3.45 7.45
N GLY A 15 -1.70 2.86 7.55
CA GLY A 15 -2.95 3.58 7.35
C GLY A 15 -3.01 4.24 5.98
N SER A 16 -3.59 5.44 5.92
CA SER A 16 -3.88 6.14 4.65
C SER A 16 -2.66 6.47 3.79
N THR A 17 -1.44 6.46 4.35
CA THR A 17 -0.23 6.63 3.54
C THR A 17 0.02 5.46 2.59
N PHE A 18 -0.65 4.33 2.82
CA PHE A 18 -0.55 3.14 1.98
C PHE A 18 -1.46 3.18 0.74
N LYS A 19 -2.46 4.03 0.70
CA LYS A 19 -3.54 4.06 -0.30
C LYS A 19 -3.05 4.25 -1.74
N ILE A 20 -1.88 4.84 -1.93
CA ILE A 20 -1.25 4.97 -3.26
C ILE A 20 -1.00 3.61 -3.93
N ILE A 21 -0.79 2.54 -3.15
CA ILE A 21 -0.47 1.21 -3.67
C ILE A 21 -1.69 0.53 -4.33
N PRO A 22 -2.87 0.38 -3.66
CA PRO A 22 -4.05 -0.16 -4.33
C PRO A 22 -4.56 0.73 -5.45
N LEU A 23 -4.35 2.06 -5.38
CA LEU A 23 -4.65 2.95 -6.51
C LEU A 23 -3.78 2.61 -7.71
N ALA A 24 -2.46 2.47 -7.51
CA ALA A 24 -1.54 2.09 -8.58
C ALA A 24 -1.92 0.73 -9.20
N LEU A 25 -2.29 -0.27 -8.39
CA LEU A 25 -2.75 -1.56 -8.89
C LEU A 25 -4.01 -1.45 -9.75
N SER A 26 -4.98 -0.64 -9.33
CA SER A 26 -6.22 -0.42 -10.07
C SER A 26 -5.97 0.22 -11.44
N LEU A 27 -5.06 1.21 -11.49
CA LEU A 27 -4.66 1.86 -12.73
C LEU A 27 -3.85 0.92 -13.64
N GLU A 28 -2.91 0.16 -13.08
CA GLU A 28 -2.10 -0.85 -13.81
C GLU A 28 -2.98 -1.91 -14.48
N LYS A 29 -4.03 -2.34 -13.78
CA LYS A 29 -5.01 -3.31 -14.33
C LYS A 29 -6.01 -2.68 -15.29
N ASN A 30 -5.98 -1.37 -15.49
CA ASN A 30 -6.97 -0.64 -16.30
C ASN A 30 -8.42 -0.90 -15.88
N THR A 31 -8.65 -1.17 -14.59
CA THR A 31 -10.00 -1.41 -14.03
C THR A 31 -10.74 -0.11 -13.77
N PHE A 32 -9.98 0.97 -13.55
CA PHE A 32 -10.49 2.32 -13.37
C PHE A 32 -9.56 3.33 -14.06
N SER A 33 -10.11 4.47 -14.42
CA SER A 33 -9.39 5.69 -14.78
C SER A 33 -9.51 6.72 -13.64
N LEU A 34 -8.65 7.72 -13.61
CA LEU A 34 -8.68 8.76 -12.57
C LEU A 34 -10.01 9.55 -12.54
N SER A 35 -10.71 9.63 -13.69
CA SER A 35 -12.00 10.30 -13.82
C SER A 35 -13.20 9.44 -13.44
N ASP A 36 -13.03 8.13 -13.28
CA ASP A 36 -14.11 7.25 -12.85
C ASP A 36 -14.50 7.57 -11.42
N SER A 37 -15.78 7.38 -11.09
CA SER A 37 -16.30 7.77 -9.79
C SER A 37 -16.84 6.58 -9.02
N ILE A 38 -16.69 6.63 -7.69
CA ILE A 38 -17.19 5.63 -6.76
C ILE A 38 -18.12 6.33 -5.75
N TYR A 39 -19.29 5.73 -5.52
CA TYR A 39 -20.20 6.21 -4.48
C TYR A 39 -19.70 5.80 -3.09
N CYS A 40 -19.48 6.79 -2.21
CA CYS A 40 -18.87 6.63 -0.89
C CYS A 40 -19.90 6.56 0.26
N GLU A 41 -21.17 6.17 -0.04
CA GLU A 41 -22.21 5.80 0.94
C GLU A 41 -22.49 6.86 2.01
N GLU A 42 -22.40 8.13 1.66
CA GLU A 42 -22.59 9.24 2.60
C GLU A 42 -21.76 9.10 3.89
N GLY A 43 -20.56 8.51 3.76
CA GLY A 43 -19.58 8.40 4.84
C GLY A 43 -19.73 7.18 5.75
N GLU A 44 -20.71 6.29 5.52
CA GLU A 44 -20.86 5.04 6.27
C GLU A 44 -21.10 3.84 5.36
N PHE A 45 -20.22 2.84 5.42
CA PHE A 45 -20.33 1.63 4.60
C PHE A 45 -20.28 0.37 5.44
N LEU A 46 -21.30 -0.48 5.31
CA LEU A 46 -21.35 -1.79 5.96
C LEU A 46 -20.60 -2.81 5.13
N LEU A 47 -19.35 -3.05 5.47
CA LEU A 47 -18.46 -3.99 4.77
C LEU A 47 -18.85 -5.46 5.01
N SER A 48 -19.37 -5.76 6.20
CA SER A 48 -19.94 -7.08 6.58
C SER A 48 -20.90 -6.88 7.76
N SER A 49 -21.61 -7.95 8.16
CA SER A 49 -22.62 -7.90 9.24
C SER A 49 -22.15 -7.18 10.53
N ASN A 50 -20.86 -7.19 10.82
CA ASN A 50 -20.28 -6.66 12.06
C ASN A 50 -19.16 -5.64 11.82
N LYS A 51 -18.90 -5.21 10.59
CA LYS A 51 -17.80 -4.33 10.25
C LYS A 51 -18.29 -3.16 9.41
N LYS A 52 -18.23 -1.97 9.97
CA LYS A 52 -18.49 -0.71 9.26
C LYS A 52 -17.17 -0.01 8.97
N LEU A 53 -17.10 0.63 7.81
CA LEU A 53 -16.09 1.63 7.48
C LEU A 53 -16.73 3.01 7.55
N HIS A 54 -15.93 3.99 7.95
CA HIS A 54 -16.32 5.38 7.99
C HIS A 54 -15.30 6.22 7.23
N ASP A 55 -15.82 7.20 6.52
CA ASP A 55 -15.04 8.30 6.00
C ASP A 55 -15.01 9.46 7.01
N HIS A 56 -14.13 10.43 6.79
CA HIS A 56 -14.02 11.61 7.64
C HIS A 56 -15.23 12.55 7.47
N GLU A 57 -15.77 12.59 6.26
CA GLU A 57 -16.94 13.39 5.89
C GLU A 57 -17.97 12.52 5.14
N PRO A 58 -19.23 12.93 5.06
CA PRO A 58 -20.29 12.18 4.38
C PRO A 58 -20.20 12.36 2.85
N TYR A 59 -19.16 11.79 2.25
CA TYR A 59 -18.98 11.84 0.81
C TYR A 59 -20.03 11.01 0.07
N SER A 60 -20.57 11.57 -1.00
CA SER A 60 -21.47 10.90 -1.94
C SER A 60 -20.65 10.26 -3.08
N LEU A 61 -20.61 10.84 -4.26
CA LEU A 61 -19.88 10.37 -5.41
C LEU A 61 -18.53 11.09 -5.51
N LEU A 62 -17.43 10.34 -5.50
CA LEU A 62 -16.08 10.89 -5.64
C LEU A 62 -15.37 10.28 -6.86
N SER A 63 -14.63 11.10 -7.62
CA SER A 63 -13.67 10.58 -8.60
C SER A 63 -12.54 9.82 -7.91
N LEU A 64 -11.77 9.00 -8.65
CA LEU A 64 -10.59 8.35 -8.07
C LEU A 64 -9.55 9.37 -7.57
N GLU A 65 -9.43 10.50 -8.26
CA GLU A 65 -8.59 11.61 -7.83
C GLU A 65 -9.06 12.16 -6.47
N ASP A 66 -10.38 12.41 -6.32
CA ASP A 66 -10.97 12.90 -5.08
C ASP A 66 -10.91 11.85 -3.95
N ILE A 67 -11.12 10.57 -4.26
CA ILE A 67 -10.94 9.46 -3.29
C ILE A 67 -9.54 9.49 -2.69
N MET A 68 -8.53 9.74 -3.51
CA MET A 68 -7.15 9.86 -3.04
C MET A 68 -6.94 11.18 -2.27
N ALA A 69 -7.42 12.31 -2.79
CA ALA A 69 -7.25 13.64 -2.20
C ALA A 69 -7.92 13.76 -0.82
N TYR A 70 -9.14 13.25 -0.69
CA TYR A 70 -9.90 13.23 0.57
C TYR A 70 -9.61 12.00 1.42
N SER A 71 -8.81 11.09 0.91
CA SER A 71 -8.44 9.87 1.63
C SER A 71 -9.65 9.03 2.08
N SER A 72 -10.67 8.88 1.22
CA SER A 72 -11.87 8.11 1.52
C SER A 72 -11.52 6.64 1.80
N ASN A 73 -11.86 6.14 2.98
CA ASN A 73 -11.71 4.71 3.33
C ASN A 73 -12.70 3.85 2.53
N ILE A 74 -13.92 4.35 2.37
CA ILE A 74 -15.01 3.66 1.66
C ILE A 74 -14.67 3.57 0.18
N GLY A 75 -14.19 4.67 -0.42
CA GLY A 75 -13.73 4.69 -1.79
C GLY A 75 -12.64 3.64 -2.05
N PHE A 76 -11.62 3.57 -1.20
CA PHE A 76 -10.55 2.58 -1.32
C PHE A 76 -10.99 1.15 -1.04
N ALA A 77 -11.90 0.93 -0.10
CA ALA A 77 -12.48 -0.40 0.13
C ALA A 77 -13.23 -0.89 -1.11
N LYS A 78 -14.05 -0.04 -1.73
CA LYS A 78 -14.77 -0.36 -2.97
C LYS A 78 -13.84 -0.48 -4.18
N LEU A 79 -12.81 0.38 -4.30
CA LEU A 79 -11.77 0.25 -5.31
C LEU A 79 -11.14 -1.15 -5.26
N SER A 80 -10.91 -1.68 -4.07
CA SER A 80 -10.30 -3.00 -3.89
C SER A 80 -11.14 -4.15 -4.47
N ASP A 81 -12.42 -3.95 -4.76
CA ASP A 81 -13.26 -4.98 -5.38
C ASP A 81 -12.93 -5.18 -6.87
N SER A 82 -12.19 -4.26 -7.48
CA SER A 82 -11.73 -4.35 -8.87
C SER A 82 -10.60 -5.35 -9.12
N PHE A 83 -9.97 -5.86 -8.09
CA PHE A 83 -8.90 -6.86 -8.18
C PHE A 83 -9.08 -7.97 -7.13
N ASN A 84 -8.49 -9.14 -7.37
CA ASN A 84 -8.57 -10.26 -6.44
C ASN A 84 -7.46 -10.20 -5.37
N ASN A 85 -7.53 -11.10 -4.37
CA ASN A 85 -6.57 -11.15 -3.27
C ASN A 85 -5.13 -11.42 -3.74
N ASP A 86 -4.97 -12.31 -4.73
CA ASP A 86 -3.66 -12.70 -5.23
C ASP A 86 -3.01 -11.58 -6.06
N ASP A 87 -3.80 -10.80 -6.79
CA ASP A 87 -3.32 -9.61 -7.49
C ASP A 87 -2.72 -8.62 -6.51
N LEU A 88 -3.48 -8.26 -5.46
CA LEU A 88 -2.99 -7.34 -4.43
C LEU A 88 -1.74 -7.91 -3.73
N TYR A 89 -1.77 -9.18 -3.32
CA TYR A 89 -0.64 -9.81 -2.64
C TYR A 89 0.64 -9.80 -3.50
N LYS A 90 0.54 -10.19 -4.77
CA LYS A 90 1.68 -10.16 -5.71
C LYS A 90 2.19 -8.73 -5.90
N PHE A 91 1.29 -7.78 -6.06
CA PHE A 91 1.65 -6.37 -6.23
C PHE A 91 2.40 -5.82 -5.01
N LEU A 92 1.93 -6.15 -3.79
CA LEU A 92 2.66 -5.80 -2.56
C LEU A 92 4.07 -6.41 -2.54
N LYS A 93 4.23 -7.64 -3.01
CA LYS A 93 5.56 -8.27 -3.10
C LYS A 93 6.47 -7.59 -4.12
N TYR A 94 5.94 -7.11 -5.24
CA TYR A 94 6.71 -6.34 -6.23
C TYR A 94 7.23 -5.03 -5.65
N PHE A 95 6.50 -4.38 -4.75
CA PHE A 95 6.96 -3.21 -4.00
C PHE A 95 7.95 -3.54 -2.86
N GLY A 96 8.30 -4.80 -2.66
CA GLY A 96 9.24 -5.23 -1.61
C GLY A 96 8.63 -5.36 -0.22
N PHE A 97 7.31 -5.23 -0.06
CA PHE A 97 6.68 -5.38 1.25
C PHE A 97 6.74 -6.81 1.77
N GLY A 98 6.96 -6.96 3.07
CA GLY A 98 7.11 -8.26 3.72
C GLY A 98 8.44 -8.97 3.40
N THR A 99 9.44 -8.22 2.91
CA THR A 99 10.82 -8.65 2.68
C THR A 99 11.79 -7.59 3.19
N LYS A 100 13.03 -7.97 3.49
CA LYS A 100 14.07 -7.00 3.83
C LYS A 100 14.54 -6.26 2.57
N SER A 101 14.88 -4.99 2.70
CA SER A 101 15.45 -4.18 1.62
C SER A 101 16.92 -4.47 1.39
N PHE A 102 17.54 -5.22 2.31
CA PHE A 102 18.99 -5.50 2.33
C PHE A 102 19.86 -4.24 2.41
N ILE A 103 19.34 -3.18 3.07
CA ILE A 103 20.17 -2.05 3.45
C ILE A 103 21.32 -2.52 4.35
N SER A 104 22.52 -1.96 4.16
CA SER A 104 23.71 -2.37 4.91
C SER A 104 23.68 -1.90 6.38
N LEU A 105 22.59 -2.21 7.09
CA LEU A 105 22.38 -1.96 8.51
C LEU A 105 21.82 -3.20 9.21
N ASN A 106 22.17 -3.35 10.50
CA ASN A 106 21.67 -4.43 11.32
C ASN A 106 20.23 -4.16 11.81
N ASN A 107 19.52 -5.23 12.19
CA ASN A 107 18.18 -5.19 12.79
C ASN A 107 17.07 -4.64 11.89
N GLU A 108 17.20 -4.81 10.58
CA GLU A 108 16.11 -4.51 9.65
C GLU A 108 14.94 -5.49 9.86
N SER A 109 13.74 -4.94 10.04
CA SER A 109 12.48 -5.69 10.04
C SER A 109 11.96 -5.86 8.62
N GLN A 110 11.46 -7.05 8.32
CA GLN A 110 10.78 -7.30 7.03
C GLN A 110 9.31 -6.85 7.03
N GLY A 111 8.78 -6.38 8.17
CA GLY A 111 7.34 -6.14 8.30
C GLY A 111 6.54 -7.44 8.27
N MET A 112 5.22 -7.34 8.07
CA MET A 112 4.33 -8.49 8.01
C MET A 112 3.25 -8.29 6.95
N ILE A 113 3.19 -9.23 6.00
CA ILE A 113 2.05 -9.42 5.11
C ILE A 113 1.66 -10.89 5.18
N ARG A 114 0.44 -11.15 5.64
CA ARG A 114 -0.10 -12.53 5.70
C ARG A 114 -0.31 -13.08 4.29
N ASN A 115 -0.10 -14.38 4.10
CA ASN A 115 -0.45 -15.06 2.86
C ASN A 115 -1.97 -14.99 2.63
N THR A 116 -2.42 -14.92 1.37
CA THR A 116 -3.84 -14.77 0.97
C THR A 116 -4.73 -15.88 1.53
N LEU A 117 -4.18 -17.09 1.78
CA LEU A 117 -4.89 -18.20 2.42
C LEU A 117 -5.37 -17.86 3.85
N ASN A 118 -4.72 -16.90 4.52
CA ASN A 118 -5.04 -16.44 5.86
C ASN A 118 -5.85 -15.13 5.87
N TRP A 119 -6.33 -14.69 4.71
CA TRP A 119 -7.16 -13.49 4.62
C TRP A 119 -8.62 -13.82 4.89
N SER A 120 -9.26 -12.96 5.67
CA SER A 120 -10.71 -12.96 5.82
C SER A 120 -11.38 -12.39 4.57
N LYS A 121 -12.71 -12.49 4.50
CA LYS A 121 -13.48 -11.87 3.40
C LYS A 121 -13.29 -10.37 3.27
N THR A 122 -12.89 -9.68 4.35
CA THR A 122 -12.72 -8.23 4.40
C THR A 122 -11.25 -7.80 4.44
N SER A 123 -10.29 -8.73 4.51
CA SER A 123 -8.86 -8.39 4.63
C SER A 123 -8.37 -7.54 3.46
N LYS A 124 -8.78 -7.84 2.23
CA LYS A 124 -8.42 -7.05 1.05
C LYS A 124 -8.81 -5.57 1.21
N ASN A 125 -10.03 -5.31 1.69
CA ASN A 125 -10.53 -3.96 1.90
C ASN A 125 -9.72 -3.23 2.99
N TYR A 126 -9.42 -3.91 4.12
CA TYR A 126 -8.60 -3.33 5.19
C TYR A 126 -7.14 -3.09 4.77
N ILE A 127 -6.54 -4.05 4.05
CA ILE A 127 -5.19 -3.88 3.50
C ILE A 127 -5.14 -2.68 2.54
N SER A 128 -6.18 -2.46 1.74
CA SER A 128 -6.27 -1.33 0.82
C SER A 128 -6.37 0.04 1.51
N ILE A 129 -6.67 0.08 2.79
CA ILE A 129 -6.62 1.30 3.61
C ILE A 129 -5.43 1.30 4.58
N GLY A 130 -4.47 0.38 4.40
CA GLY A 130 -3.23 0.30 5.17
C GLY A 130 -3.37 -0.31 6.55
N GLN A 131 -4.32 -1.21 6.74
CA GLN A 131 -4.53 -2.00 7.96
C GLN A 131 -4.32 -3.50 7.70
N GLU A 132 -4.25 -4.32 8.72
CA GLU A 132 -3.98 -5.77 8.64
C GLU A 132 -2.62 -6.14 8.02
N LEU A 133 -1.70 -5.20 7.89
CA LEU A 133 -0.29 -5.40 7.50
C LEU A 133 0.60 -4.52 8.37
N SER A 134 1.88 -4.84 8.44
CA SER A 134 2.84 -3.93 9.06
C SER A 134 4.08 -3.77 8.19
N ILE A 135 4.54 -2.53 8.05
CA ILE A 135 5.68 -2.14 7.23
C ILE A 135 6.59 -1.18 7.99
N THR A 136 7.84 -1.09 7.59
CA THR A 136 8.77 -0.09 8.13
C THR A 136 8.66 1.22 7.34
N ASN A 137 9.13 2.32 7.95
CA ASN A 137 9.25 3.61 7.24
C ASN A 137 10.13 3.51 5.99
N LEU A 138 11.19 2.71 6.05
CA LEU A 138 12.04 2.49 4.87
C LEU A 138 11.26 1.80 3.74
N GLN A 139 10.50 0.74 4.04
CA GLN A 139 9.68 0.06 3.02
C GLN A 139 8.66 1.01 2.39
N LEU A 140 8.02 1.86 3.20
CA LEU A 140 7.08 2.85 2.67
C LEU A 140 7.80 3.87 1.77
N ALA A 141 8.95 4.38 2.17
CA ALA A 141 9.74 5.32 1.36
C ALA A 141 10.20 4.69 0.03
N LEU A 142 10.64 3.43 0.05
CA LEU A 142 11.01 2.69 -1.17
C LEU A 142 9.80 2.50 -2.10
N ALA A 143 8.63 2.19 -1.55
CA ALA A 143 7.42 2.06 -2.35
C ALA A 143 7.02 3.37 -3.04
N TYR A 144 7.11 4.50 -2.35
CA TYR A 144 6.91 5.81 -2.97
C TYR A 144 7.97 6.13 -4.02
N SER A 145 9.23 5.68 -3.80
CA SER A 145 10.29 5.87 -4.81
C SER A 145 10.03 5.08 -6.09
N VAL A 146 9.41 3.89 -6.01
CA VAL A 146 8.99 3.10 -7.17
C VAL A 146 8.03 3.92 -8.05
N ILE A 147 7.03 4.55 -7.43
CA ILE A 147 6.05 5.38 -8.16
C ILE A 147 6.73 6.61 -8.77
N ALA A 148 7.62 7.26 -8.03
CA ALA A 148 8.28 8.48 -8.46
C ALA A 148 9.31 8.30 -9.58
N ASN A 149 9.89 7.09 -9.72
CA ASN A 149 10.97 6.82 -10.67
C ASN A 149 10.56 6.01 -11.90
N GLY A 150 9.25 5.83 -12.12
CA GLY A 150 8.73 5.11 -13.28
C GLY A 150 8.66 3.59 -13.10
N GLY A 151 8.54 3.09 -11.85
CA GLY A 151 8.25 1.68 -11.56
C GLY A 151 9.46 0.82 -11.19
N PHE A 152 10.60 1.42 -10.83
CA PHE A 152 11.81 0.67 -10.49
C PHE A 152 11.99 0.55 -8.97
N LEU A 153 12.05 -0.68 -8.48
CA LEU A 153 12.44 -0.94 -7.09
C LEU A 153 13.96 -0.73 -6.94
N VAL A 154 14.33 0.21 -6.07
CA VAL A 154 15.73 0.55 -5.83
C VAL A 154 16.24 -0.13 -4.55
N LYS A 155 17.48 -0.63 -4.59
CA LYS A 155 18.17 -1.09 -3.39
C LYS A 155 18.71 0.13 -2.63
N PRO A 156 18.33 0.33 -1.36
CA PRO A 156 18.79 1.47 -0.59
C PRO A 156 20.27 1.31 -0.20
N ASN A 157 21.06 2.38 -0.36
CA ASN A 157 22.44 2.44 0.06
C ASN A 157 22.65 3.64 0.99
N ILE A 158 23.48 3.45 2.03
CA ILE A 158 23.90 4.53 2.95
C ILE A 158 25.16 5.20 2.44
N ILE A 159 26.05 4.40 1.84
CA ILE A 159 27.29 4.89 1.27
C ILE A 159 27.01 5.26 -0.18
N LYS A 160 27.35 6.48 -0.56
CA LYS A 160 27.25 6.92 -1.96
C LYS A 160 28.31 6.20 -2.80
N ASP A 161 27.89 5.06 -3.39
CA ASP A 161 28.72 4.37 -4.39
C ASP A 161 28.21 4.78 -5.78
N VAL A 162 29.13 5.24 -6.62
CA VAL A 162 28.80 5.82 -7.94
C VAL A 162 28.56 4.74 -9.00
N GLN A 163 28.73 3.45 -8.68
CA GLN A 163 28.86 2.42 -9.72
C GLN A 163 27.77 1.33 -9.78
N ASN A 164 26.85 1.19 -8.84
CA ASN A 164 25.86 0.09 -8.89
C ASN A 164 24.46 0.50 -8.42
N ILE A 165 23.65 1.03 -9.34
CA ILE A 165 22.19 1.06 -9.16
C ILE A 165 21.65 -0.18 -9.88
N ASN A 166 21.44 -1.27 -9.16
CA ASN A 166 20.61 -2.37 -9.65
C ASN A 166 19.15 -1.99 -9.45
N THR A 167 18.47 -1.69 -10.55
CA THR A 167 17.02 -1.40 -10.55
C THR A 167 16.31 -2.59 -11.19
N GLU A 168 15.32 -3.14 -10.50
CA GLU A 168 14.38 -4.11 -11.08
C GLU A 168 13.10 -3.36 -11.44
N ASN A 169 12.62 -3.55 -12.68
CA ASN A 169 11.37 -2.93 -13.11
C ASN A 169 10.20 -3.61 -12.39
N THR A 170 9.39 -2.83 -11.70
CA THR A 170 8.24 -3.31 -10.92
C THR A 170 6.94 -3.25 -11.74
N PHE A 171 6.94 -2.51 -12.84
CA PHE A 171 5.82 -2.38 -13.77
C PHE A 171 6.25 -2.77 -15.20
N ASN A 172 5.34 -3.36 -15.96
CA ASN A 172 5.47 -3.64 -17.40
C ASN A 172 4.83 -2.52 -18.24
#